data_5d51098314bee1cd758a09213230ffbd
#
_entry.id   5d51098314bee1cd758a09213230ffbd
#
_cell.length_a   1.000
_cell.length_b   1.000
_cell.length_c   1.000
_cell.angle_alpha   90.00
_cell.angle_beta   90.00
_cell.angle_gamma   90.00
#
_symmetry.space_group_name_H-M   'P 1'
#
loop_
_entity.id
_entity.type
_entity.pdbx_description
1 polymer ?
#
loop_
_entity_poly.entity_id
_entity_poly.type
_entity_poly.pdbx_seq_one_letter_code
_entity_poly.pdbx_strand_id
1 'polypeptide(L)'
;MLSLKYYFSRVCKEIEKLNSKAVIHRTEPLETEDASLIVYTDEADVPYIRNKVVELTGELLLEGGPFIAVSVLPRKAERLEVASK
;
A
#
# COMPACT_ATOMS: atom_id res chain seq x y z
N MET A 1 14.60 -9.43 -15.89
CA MET A 1 14.03 -9.31 -14.52
C MET A 1 13.34 -7.97 -14.35
N LEU A 2 12.14 -7.97 -13.83
CA LEU A 2 11.38 -6.74 -13.61
C LEU A 2 11.92 -6.03 -12.35
N SER A 3 11.97 -4.68 -12.42
CA SER A 3 12.52 -3.87 -11.34
C SER A 3 11.51 -3.68 -10.18
N LEU A 4 12.02 -3.31 -9.01
CA LEU A 4 11.18 -2.94 -7.87
C LEU A 4 10.22 -1.81 -8.25
N LYS A 5 10.70 -0.84 -9.05
CA LYS A 5 9.89 0.28 -9.52
C LYS A 5 8.66 -0.19 -10.30
N TYR A 6 8.82 -1.22 -11.13
CA TYR A 6 7.70 -1.79 -11.88
C TYR A 6 6.62 -2.34 -10.94
N TYR A 7 7.03 -3.15 -9.96
CA TYR A 7 6.09 -3.75 -9.01
C TYR A 7 5.44 -2.72 -8.12
N PHE A 8 6.21 -1.74 -7.67
CA PHE A 8 5.71 -0.64 -6.87
C PHE A 8 4.62 0.14 -7.63
N SER A 9 4.90 0.48 -8.88
CA SER A 9 3.94 1.18 -9.75
C SER A 9 2.68 0.35 -9.97
N ARG A 10 2.83 -0.96 -10.15
CA ARG A 10 1.71 -1.88 -10.33
C ARG A 10 0.79 -1.87 -9.09
N VAL A 11 1.37 -1.93 -7.91
CA VAL A 11 0.61 -1.88 -6.65
C VAL A 11 -0.15 -0.55 -6.53
N CYS A 12 0.52 0.56 -6.78
CA CYS A 12 -0.10 1.88 -6.70
C CYS A 12 -1.29 2.01 -7.66
N LYS A 13 -1.11 1.55 -8.89
CA LYS A 13 -2.17 1.61 -9.91
C LYS A 13 -3.38 0.77 -9.52
N GLU A 14 -3.16 -0.41 -8.97
CA GLU A 14 -4.26 -1.28 -8.53
C GLU A 14 -5.03 -0.65 -7.36
N ILE A 15 -4.32 -0.01 -6.42
CA ILE A 15 -4.97 0.70 -5.32
C ILE A 15 -5.81 1.87 -5.85
N GLU A 16 -5.28 2.62 -6.80
CA GLU A 16 -6.01 3.74 -7.40
C GLU A 16 -7.28 3.27 -8.12
N LYS A 17 -7.26 2.10 -8.73
CA LYS A 17 -8.45 1.51 -9.36
C LYS A 17 -9.51 1.14 -8.33
N LEU A 18 -9.08 0.69 -7.15
CA LEU A 18 -10.00 0.34 -6.07
C LEU A 18 -10.65 1.57 -5.46
N ASN A 19 -9.89 2.65 -5.33
CA ASN A 19 -10.39 3.91 -4.79
C ASN A 19 -9.52 5.06 -5.31
N SER A 20 -10.06 5.83 -6.27
CA SER A 20 -9.34 6.96 -6.87
C SER A 20 -9.03 8.09 -5.90
N LYS A 21 -9.70 8.10 -4.73
CA LYS A 21 -9.48 9.12 -3.69
C LYS A 21 -8.48 8.68 -2.62
N ALA A 22 -7.96 7.46 -2.72
CA ALA A 22 -6.97 6.98 -1.76
C ALA A 22 -5.69 7.79 -1.87
N VAL A 23 -5.08 8.08 -0.72
CA VAL A 23 -3.80 8.79 -0.65
C VAL A 23 -2.72 7.79 -0.32
N ILE A 24 -1.69 7.72 -1.15
CA ILE A 24 -0.61 6.74 -1.01
C ILE A 24 0.68 7.45 -0.63
N HIS A 25 1.27 7.05 0.49
CA HIS A 25 2.56 7.55 0.95
C HIS A 25 3.58 6.44 0.97
N ARG A 26 4.74 6.67 0.39
CA ARG A 26 5.87 5.76 0.49
C ARG A 26 6.55 5.99 1.83
N THR A 27 6.88 4.89 2.52
CA THR A 27 7.58 4.95 3.81
C THR A 27 8.89 4.16 3.71
N GLU A 28 9.75 4.29 4.72
CA GLU A 28 10.97 3.51 4.76
C GLU A 28 10.65 2.05 5.07
N PRO A 29 11.14 1.11 4.25
CA PRO A 29 10.89 -0.31 4.50
C PRO A 29 11.70 -0.83 5.69
N LEU A 30 11.13 -1.82 6.37
CA LEU A 30 11.85 -2.58 7.38
C LEU A 30 12.84 -3.52 6.70
N GLU A 31 13.76 -4.14 7.46
CA GLU A 31 14.79 -5.01 6.88
C GLU A 31 14.28 -6.12 5.97
N THR A 32 13.11 -6.67 6.30
CA THR A 32 12.53 -7.77 5.53
C THR A 32 11.68 -7.32 4.35
N GLU A 33 11.52 -6.01 4.18
CA GLU A 33 10.65 -5.43 3.15
C GLU A 33 11.47 -4.80 2.04
N ASP A 34 11.07 -5.00 0.81
CA ASP A 34 11.71 -4.35 -0.35
C ASP A 34 11.17 -2.93 -0.54
N ALA A 35 9.93 -2.70 -0.16
CA ALA A 35 9.31 -1.38 -0.18
C ALA A 35 8.17 -1.35 0.84
N SER A 36 7.76 -0.17 1.23
CA SER A 36 6.66 0.00 2.19
C SER A 36 5.80 1.19 1.80
N LEU A 37 4.47 1.01 1.95
CA LEU A 37 3.47 2.03 1.63
C LEU A 37 2.46 2.16 2.76
N ILE A 38 1.95 3.38 2.95
CA ILE A 38 0.76 3.61 3.75
C ILE A 38 -0.31 4.16 2.82
N VAL A 39 -1.49 3.56 2.86
CA VAL A 39 -2.64 4.00 2.08
C VAL A 39 -3.69 4.55 3.03
N TYR A 40 -4.09 5.79 2.82
CA TYR A 40 -5.16 6.42 3.59
C TYR A 40 -6.43 6.45 2.74
N THR A 41 -7.51 5.95 3.29
CA THR A 41 -8.80 5.89 2.61
C THR A 41 -9.93 6.14 3.61
N ASP A 42 -11.16 6.24 3.13
CA ASP A 42 -12.32 6.40 4.01
C ASP A 42 -12.45 5.19 4.93
N GLU A 43 -12.80 5.43 6.18
CA GLU A 43 -12.90 4.39 7.20
C GLU A 43 -13.76 3.20 6.74
N ALA A 44 -14.86 3.47 6.06
CA ALA A 44 -15.76 2.43 5.56
C ALA A 44 -15.11 1.51 4.53
N ASP A 45 -14.11 2.01 3.79
CA ASP A 45 -13.45 1.28 2.72
C ASP A 45 -12.21 0.51 3.19
N VAL A 46 -11.72 0.79 4.40
CA VAL A 46 -10.49 0.19 4.93
C VAL A 46 -10.49 -1.35 4.85
N PRO A 47 -11.52 -2.05 5.35
CA PRO A 47 -11.50 -3.52 5.29
C PRO A 47 -11.45 -4.06 3.87
N TYR A 48 -12.21 -3.47 2.96
CA TYR A 48 -12.26 -3.91 1.57
C TYR A 48 -10.91 -3.75 0.89
N ILE A 49 -10.33 -2.55 1.01
CA ILE A 49 -9.04 -2.23 0.36
C ILE A 49 -7.93 -3.06 0.98
N ARG A 50 -7.94 -3.24 2.30
CA ARG A 50 -6.96 -4.07 3.00
C ARG A 50 -6.95 -5.50 2.47
N ASN A 51 -8.14 -6.09 2.30
CA ASN A 51 -8.24 -7.45 1.77
C ASN A 51 -7.72 -7.55 0.34
N LYS A 52 -8.04 -6.58 -0.51
CA LYS A 52 -7.57 -6.56 -1.89
C LYS A 52 -6.06 -6.38 -1.98
N VAL A 53 -5.50 -5.54 -1.13
CA VAL A 53 -4.06 -5.33 -1.06
C VAL A 53 -3.33 -6.59 -0.63
N VAL A 54 -3.85 -7.32 0.35
CA VAL A 54 -3.25 -8.58 0.79
C VAL A 54 -3.22 -9.58 -0.36
N GLU A 55 -4.31 -9.69 -1.12
CA GLU A 55 -4.36 -10.57 -2.29
C GLU A 55 -3.30 -10.15 -3.33
N LEU A 56 -3.22 -8.87 -3.63
CA LEU A 56 -2.29 -8.33 -4.63
C LEU A 56 -0.84 -8.58 -4.24
N THR A 57 -0.46 -8.23 -3.01
CA THR A 57 0.92 -8.40 -2.56
C THR A 57 1.30 -9.88 -2.45
N GLY A 58 0.33 -10.72 -2.07
CA GLY A 58 0.53 -12.17 -2.06
C GLY A 58 0.78 -12.73 -3.47
N GLU A 59 0.04 -12.26 -4.46
CA GLU A 59 0.25 -12.66 -5.86
C GLU A 59 1.65 -12.28 -6.34
N LEU A 60 2.12 -11.09 -5.99
CA LEU A 60 3.47 -10.64 -6.37
C LEU A 60 4.54 -11.56 -5.80
N LEU A 61 4.39 -11.98 -4.55
CA LEU A 61 5.34 -12.90 -3.92
C LEU A 61 5.32 -14.27 -4.60
N LEU A 62 4.14 -14.76 -4.99
CA LEU A 62 4.02 -16.03 -5.70
C LEU A 62 4.65 -15.97 -7.08
N GLU A 63 4.69 -14.82 -7.72
CA GLU A 63 5.34 -14.59 -9.00
C GLU A 63 6.88 -14.46 -8.86
N GLY A 64 7.40 -14.51 -7.63
CA GLY A 64 8.81 -14.28 -7.38
C GLY A 64 9.19 -12.81 -7.31
N GLY A 65 8.20 -11.93 -7.15
CA GLY A 65 8.42 -10.50 -7.04
C GLY A 65 8.85 -10.06 -5.64
N PRO A 66 9.04 -8.74 -5.45
CA PRO A 66 9.50 -8.20 -4.19
C PRO A 66 8.40 -8.24 -3.11
N PHE A 67 8.82 -8.14 -1.86
CA PHE A 67 7.91 -7.99 -0.75
C PHE A 67 7.61 -6.49 -0.54
N ILE A 68 6.40 -6.09 -0.89
CA ILE A 68 5.94 -4.71 -0.70
C ILE A 68 4.93 -4.72 0.44
N ALA A 69 5.30 -4.11 1.56
CA ALA A 69 4.41 -4.01 2.71
C ALA A 69 3.45 -2.83 2.50
N VAL A 70 2.16 -3.06 2.69
CA VAL A 70 1.15 -2.01 2.54
C VAL A 70 0.26 -1.98 3.78
N SER A 71 0.21 -0.82 4.41
CA SER A 71 -0.70 -0.57 5.54
C SER A 71 -1.86 0.27 5.03
N VAL A 72 -3.08 -0.13 5.34
CA VAL A 72 -4.29 0.61 4.94
C VAL A 72 -4.91 1.19 6.20
N LEU A 73 -5.02 2.51 6.24
CA LEU A 73 -5.50 3.24 7.40
C LEU A 73 -6.60 4.23 7.01
N PRO A 74 -7.47 4.63 7.95
CA PRO A 74 -8.46 5.67 7.67
C PRO A 74 -7.79 7.04 7.55
N ARG A 75 -8.38 7.95 6.78
CA ARG A 75 -7.86 9.31 6.58
C ARG A 75 -7.62 10.05 7.88
N LYS A 76 -8.41 9.76 8.88
CA LYS A 76 -8.28 10.29 10.21
C LYS A 76 -6.90 10.05 10.81
N ALA A 77 -6.28 8.91 10.51
CA ALA A 77 -4.95 8.57 10.99
C ALA A 77 -3.87 9.44 10.36
N GLU A 78 -4.04 9.86 9.11
CA GLU A 78 -3.11 10.77 8.44
C GLU A 78 -3.04 12.11 9.18
N ARG A 79 -4.20 12.65 9.58
CA ARG A 79 -4.24 13.91 10.33
C ARG A 79 -3.55 13.82 11.68
N LEU A 80 -3.75 12.69 12.37
CA LEU A 80 -3.13 12.47 13.67
C LEU A 80 -1.62 12.38 13.57
N GLU A 81 -1.10 11.71 12.54
CA GLU A 81 0.34 11.60 12.32
C GLU A 81 0.97 12.95 12.00
N VAL A 82 0.32 13.74 11.16
CA VAL A 82 0.80 15.09 10.81
C VAL A 82 0.78 15.99 12.04
N ALA A 83 -0.27 15.91 12.86
CA ALA A 83 -0.40 16.74 14.06
C ALA A 83 0.61 16.39 15.15
N SER A 84 1.07 15.14 15.19
CA SER A 84 2.01 14.68 16.23
C SER A 84 3.46 15.03 15.92
N LYS A 85 3.73 15.55 14.76
CA LYS A 85 5.06 16.03 14.38
C LYS A 85 5.21 17.50 14.69
#